data_a8643157c8b487a60c64da92d331671e
#
_entry.id   a8643157c8b487a60c64da92d331671e
#
_cell.length_a   1.000
_cell.length_b   1.000
_cell.length_c   1.000
_cell.angle_alpha   90.00
_cell.angle_beta   90.00
_cell.angle_gamma   90.00
#
_symmetry.space_group_name_H-M   'P 1'
#
loop_
_entity.id
_entity.type
_entity.pdbx_description
1 polymer ?
#
loop_
_entity_poly.entity_id
_entity_poly.type
_entity_poly.pdbx_seq_one_letter_code
_entity_poly.pdbx_strand_id
1 'polypeptide(L)'
;MTPRPIQRTTTRRRGSLLAGAFVVLGALCSTGCRSATAPLGEVASGYVATPAQIAFLDTVQHRTFDWFWETTNPRNGLVPDRWPTKSFSSVAAVGFGLTGYLVGVEHNWITREQARDRVLATLHFFRDAPQGPQPSDVTGYRGFYYHFLDMESGRRFQHVELSTIDTSLLLMGVLACRQYFDRAESGDSTVRALADSIYFRVDWSWARNGAPSVSMGWHPETGFIASRWIGYDEAMLLYALALGSPTHPIGADAWQAWTAGYKWDLFHGQQYVMFGPLFGHQYSQVWIDFRGIQDAYMRSRGIDYFENSRRATLAHRAYAIANPGAWRGYADSVWGLSASDGPLDSAFVLAGRQRQFHTYWARGAGTDEINDDGTIVPTAAGGSIPFAPEIAIPALMAMRRQYGDALFGRYGFVDAFNPSLTDPSLHVSQGRIVSGLGWFDNDHLGIDQGPILLMIENQRTELVWRLLRANPHVTRGLCRAGFSGGWLSGRCS
;
A
#
# COMPACT_ATOMS: atom_id res chain seq x y z
N MET A 1 -21.81 -44.90 -10.48
CA MET A 1 -23.21 -44.42 -10.39
C MET A 1 -23.20 -42.94 -10.83
N THR A 2 -23.66 -42.73 -12.07
CA THR A 2 -23.74 -41.42 -12.74
C THR A 2 -25.13 -40.80 -12.50
N PRO A 3 -25.29 -39.53 -12.21
CA PRO A 3 -26.59 -38.87 -12.29
C PRO A 3 -26.84 -38.25 -13.66
N ARG A 4 -28.07 -38.46 -14.14
CA ARG A 4 -28.65 -37.99 -15.42
C ARG A 4 -29.12 -36.52 -15.32
N PRO A 5 -29.22 -35.81 -16.45
CA PRO A 5 -29.62 -34.40 -16.49
C PRO A 5 -31.14 -34.21 -16.54
N ILE A 6 -31.61 -33.10 -15.94
CA ILE A 6 -33.02 -32.68 -15.96
C ILE A 6 -33.25 -31.70 -17.12
N GLN A 7 -34.28 -32.00 -17.93
CA GLN A 7 -34.73 -31.27 -19.11
C GLN A 7 -35.45 -29.95 -18.75
N ARG A 8 -35.23 -28.95 -19.58
CA ARG A 8 -35.98 -27.68 -19.61
C ARG A 8 -37.28 -27.87 -20.42
N THR A 9 -38.39 -27.46 -19.86
CA THR A 9 -39.65 -27.28 -20.60
C THR A 9 -39.90 -25.79 -20.83
N THR A 10 -40.01 -25.44 -22.12
CA THR A 10 -40.41 -24.12 -22.61
C THR A 10 -41.94 -24.09 -22.80
N THR A 11 -42.62 -23.10 -22.28
CA THR A 11 -44.01 -22.78 -22.66
C THR A 11 -44.08 -21.37 -23.24
N ARG A 12 -44.36 -21.34 -24.56
CA ARG A 12 -44.78 -20.13 -25.30
C ARG A 12 -46.28 -19.88 -25.00
N ARG A 13 -46.64 -18.63 -24.71
CA ARG A 13 -48.00 -18.12 -24.97
C ARG A 13 -47.94 -16.87 -25.85
N ARG A 14 -48.69 -16.97 -26.96
CA ARG A 14 -49.04 -15.87 -27.88
C ARG A 14 -50.32 -15.18 -27.39
N GLY A 15 -50.47 -13.88 -27.67
CA GLY A 15 -51.72 -13.11 -27.53
C GLY A 15 -51.49 -11.66 -27.94
N SER A 16 -51.99 -11.36 -28.88
CA SER A 16 -52.59 -10.55 -29.93
C SER A 16 -52.71 -9.05 -29.65
N LEU A 17 -52.43 -8.33 -30.72
CA LEU A 17 -52.60 -6.94 -31.07
C LEU A 17 -53.97 -6.29 -30.67
N LEU A 18 -53.90 -5.01 -30.32
CA LEU A 18 -54.90 -4.01 -30.71
C LEU A 18 -54.19 -2.65 -30.85
N ALA A 19 -54.43 -2.03 -32.00
CA ALA A 19 -53.94 -0.73 -32.41
C ALA A 19 -54.85 0.39 -31.89
N GLY A 20 -54.26 1.48 -31.46
CA GLY A 20 -54.94 2.74 -31.19
C GLY A 20 -54.03 3.91 -31.50
N ALA A 21 -54.28 4.57 -32.63
CA ALA A 21 -53.59 5.77 -33.06
C ALA A 21 -54.08 6.99 -32.32
N PHE A 22 -53.16 7.75 -31.70
CA PHE A 22 -53.41 9.17 -31.39
C PHE A 22 -52.23 10.01 -31.87
N VAL A 23 -52.55 10.89 -32.82
CA VAL A 23 -51.65 11.93 -33.31
C VAL A 23 -51.75 13.10 -32.35
N VAL A 24 -50.60 13.49 -31.74
CA VAL A 24 -50.45 14.82 -31.14
C VAL A 24 -49.12 15.40 -31.63
N LEU A 25 -49.22 16.50 -32.34
CA LEU A 25 -48.14 17.43 -32.66
C LEU A 25 -47.56 18.01 -31.36
N GLY A 26 -46.27 17.95 -31.19
CA GLY A 26 -45.59 18.60 -30.08
C GLY A 26 -44.12 18.83 -30.37
N ALA A 27 -43.78 20.06 -30.48
CA ALA A 27 -42.52 20.75 -30.68
C ALA A 27 -41.22 19.98 -30.37
N LEU A 28 -40.31 19.99 -31.35
CA LEU A 28 -38.89 19.64 -31.23
C LEU A 28 -38.18 20.66 -30.31
N CYS A 29 -37.90 20.26 -29.07
CA CYS A 29 -36.82 20.82 -28.26
C CYS A 29 -35.68 19.83 -28.26
N SER A 30 -34.71 20.05 -29.11
CA SER A 30 -33.41 19.35 -29.10
C SER A 30 -32.55 19.84 -27.93
N THR A 31 -32.81 19.32 -26.72
CA THR A 31 -31.86 19.43 -25.64
C THR A 31 -30.84 18.30 -25.82
N GLY A 32 -29.72 18.63 -26.46
CA GLY A 32 -28.56 17.78 -26.49
C GLY A 32 -28.08 17.51 -25.06
N CYS A 33 -28.22 16.29 -24.58
CA CYS A 33 -27.47 15.80 -23.43
C CYS A 33 -26.00 15.83 -23.81
N ARG A 34 -25.32 16.96 -23.55
CA ARG A 34 -23.87 16.97 -23.37
C ARG A 34 -23.59 16.19 -22.08
N SER A 35 -23.12 14.98 -22.22
CA SER A 35 -22.38 14.34 -21.14
C SER A 35 -21.19 15.27 -20.83
N ALA A 36 -21.32 16.04 -19.78
CA ALA A 36 -20.21 16.78 -19.23
C ALA A 36 -19.25 15.74 -18.65
N THR A 37 -18.29 15.31 -19.44
CA THR A 37 -17.04 14.73 -18.91
C THR A 37 -16.40 15.82 -18.08
N ALA A 38 -16.49 15.71 -16.76
CA ALA A 38 -15.73 16.55 -15.85
C ALA A 38 -14.24 16.46 -16.25
N PRO A 39 -13.52 17.60 -16.31
CA PRO A 39 -12.10 17.55 -16.65
C PRO A 39 -11.38 16.70 -15.62
N LEU A 40 -10.63 15.70 -16.11
CA LEU A 40 -9.69 14.90 -15.33
C LEU A 40 -8.63 15.86 -14.75
N GLY A 41 -8.79 16.26 -13.49
CA GLY A 41 -7.87 17.20 -12.85
C GLY A 41 -8.36 17.86 -11.57
N GLU A 42 -9.65 17.82 -11.27
CA GLU A 42 -10.15 18.27 -9.96
C GLU A 42 -10.24 17.12 -8.98
N VAL A 43 -9.09 16.58 -8.61
CA VAL A 43 -8.95 15.68 -7.47
C VAL A 43 -8.99 16.54 -6.21
N ALA A 44 -9.90 16.22 -5.29
CA ALA A 44 -9.98 16.63 -3.86
C ALA A 44 -9.21 17.93 -3.44
N SER A 45 -8.91 18.82 -4.37
CA SER A 45 -8.08 20.02 -4.20
C SER A 45 -8.75 21.15 -3.40
N GLY A 46 -9.92 20.88 -2.83
CA GLY A 46 -10.66 21.83 -2.00
C GLY A 46 -10.61 21.57 -0.49
N TYR A 47 -10.00 20.47 -0.03
CA TYR A 47 -9.93 20.21 1.40
C TYR A 47 -8.83 21.05 2.07
N VAL A 48 -9.25 21.96 2.94
CA VAL A 48 -8.37 22.78 3.78
C VAL A 48 -8.41 22.25 5.20
N ALA A 49 -7.29 21.69 5.69
CA ALA A 49 -7.20 21.21 7.04
C ALA A 49 -7.30 22.38 8.04
N THR A 50 -8.04 22.18 9.12
CA THR A 50 -8.13 23.15 10.23
C THR A 50 -6.80 23.24 10.97
N PRO A 51 -6.53 24.34 11.72
CA PRO A 51 -5.32 24.45 12.55
C PRO A 51 -5.15 23.27 13.52
N ALA A 52 -6.23 22.76 14.09
CA ALA A 52 -6.19 21.60 15.00
C ALA A 52 -5.80 20.31 14.26
N GLN A 53 -6.26 20.12 13.02
CA GLN A 53 -5.86 18.99 12.18
C GLN A 53 -4.39 19.09 11.75
N ILE A 54 -3.91 20.27 11.41
CA ILE A 54 -2.50 20.50 11.07
C ILE A 54 -1.62 20.14 12.26
N ALA A 55 -1.88 20.67 13.46
CA ALA A 55 -1.12 20.37 14.67
C ALA A 55 -1.16 18.88 15.06
N PHE A 56 -2.31 18.23 14.82
CA PHE A 56 -2.43 16.79 15.01
C PHE A 56 -1.55 16.01 14.03
N LEU A 57 -1.59 16.35 12.73
CA LEU A 57 -0.75 15.72 11.72
C LEU A 57 0.74 15.95 11.96
N ASP A 58 1.14 17.15 12.41
CA ASP A 58 2.52 17.43 12.84
C ASP A 58 2.96 16.45 13.93
N THR A 59 2.10 16.23 14.92
CA THR A 59 2.40 15.30 16.02
C THR A 59 2.50 13.85 15.54
N VAL A 60 1.56 13.39 14.71
CA VAL A 60 1.57 12.02 14.17
C VAL A 60 2.81 11.82 13.33
N GLN A 61 3.07 12.73 12.40
CA GLN A 61 4.18 12.64 11.44
C GLN A 61 5.53 12.63 12.14
N HIS A 62 5.74 13.52 13.12
CA HIS A 62 7.00 13.59 13.86
C HIS A 62 7.23 12.33 14.71
N ARG A 63 6.22 11.86 15.44
CA ARG A 63 6.34 10.62 16.25
C ARG A 63 6.61 9.39 15.39
N THR A 64 5.96 9.30 14.24
CA THR A 64 6.21 8.21 13.28
C THR A 64 7.61 8.30 12.66
N PHE A 65 8.11 9.50 12.39
CA PHE A 65 9.51 9.72 11.98
C PHE A 65 10.49 9.26 13.07
N ASP A 66 10.25 9.62 14.35
CA ASP A 66 11.09 9.21 15.47
C ASP A 66 11.23 7.70 15.57
N TRP A 67 10.18 6.95 15.25
CA TRP A 67 10.25 5.49 15.20
C TRP A 67 11.33 5.02 14.21
N PHE A 68 11.31 5.50 12.98
CA PHE A 68 12.34 5.15 11.99
C PHE A 68 13.73 5.63 12.41
N TRP A 69 13.83 6.85 12.91
CA TRP A 69 15.13 7.44 13.24
C TRP A 69 15.81 6.76 14.42
N GLU A 70 15.06 6.41 15.45
CA GLU A 70 15.58 5.88 16.71
C GLU A 70 15.78 4.36 16.69
N THR A 71 14.93 3.62 15.96
CA THR A 71 14.97 2.14 15.98
C THR A 71 15.85 1.51 14.92
N THR A 72 16.14 2.24 13.83
CA THR A 72 17.04 1.78 12.77
C THR A 72 18.44 1.53 13.30
N ASN A 73 19.04 0.38 12.95
CA ASN A 73 20.44 0.09 13.24
C ASN A 73 21.35 1.09 12.51
N PRO A 74 22.08 1.97 13.24
CA PRO A 74 22.86 3.04 12.61
C PRO A 74 24.07 2.57 11.83
N ARG A 75 24.53 1.32 12.03
CA ARG A 75 25.74 0.76 11.38
C ARG A 75 25.46 0.26 9.97
N ASN A 76 24.27 -0.32 9.75
CA ASN A 76 23.91 -0.96 8.49
C ASN A 76 22.61 -0.43 7.88
N GLY A 77 21.89 0.46 8.59
CA GLY A 77 20.64 1.06 8.13
C GLY A 77 19.45 0.13 8.09
N LEU A 78 19.54 -1.06 8.69
CA LEU A 78 18.43 -2.00 8.76
C LEU A 78 17.36 -1.49 9.72
N VAL A 79 16.12 -1.43 9.25
CA VAL A 79 14.94 -1.03 10.01
C VAL A 79 14.29 -2.30 10.57
N PRO A 80 13.98 -2.38 11.88
CA PRO A 80 13.30 -3.53 12.43
C PRO A 80 11.91 -3.71 11.80
N ASP A 81 11.44 -4.95 11.69
CA ASP A 81 10.08 -5.24 11.28
C ASP A 81 9.09 -4.58 12.22
N ARG A 82 9.34 -4.71 13.52
CA ARG A 82 8.51 -4.17 14.61
C ARG A 82 9.32 -3.68 15.80
N TRP A 83 8.70 -2.84 16.62
CA TRP A 83 9.26 -2.32 17.86
C TRP A 83 8.12 -1.92 18.82
N PRO A 84 8.21 -2.19 20.16
CA PRO A 84 9.39 -2.52 20.95
C PRO A 84 9.77 -4.00 21.00
N THR A 85 8.95 -4.89 20.49
CA THR A 85 9.33 -6.31 20.41
C THR A 85 10.56 -6.47 19.52
N LYS A 86 11.64 -7.06 20.05
CA LYS A 86 12.86 -7.30 19.26
C LYS A 86 12.57 -8.27 18.13
N SER A 87 12.94 -7.88 16.94
CA SER A 87 12.61 -8.58 15.71
C SER A 87 13.77 -8.55 14.71
N PHE A 88 13.59 -9.25 13.60
CA PHE A 88 14.37 -9.15 12.38
C PHE A 88 14.11 -7.81 11.67
N SER A 89 14.90 -7.51 10.64
CA SER A 89 14.67 -6.36 9.75
C SER A 89 13.68 -6.71 8.64
N SER A 90 12.74 -5.81 8.36
CA SER A 90 11.94 -5.84 7.14
C SER A 90 12.62 -5.02 6.04
N VAL A 91 12.88 -5.65 4.89
CA VAL A 91 13.51 -4.97 3.75
C VAL A 91 12.59 -3.87 3.18
N ALA A 92 11.28 -4.09 3.19
CA ALA A 92 10.31 -3.06 2.84
C ALA A 92 10.38 -1.84 3.77
N ALA A 93 10.45 -2.07 5.09
CA ALA A 93 10.53 -1.01 6.08
C ALA A 93 11.79 -0.14 5.89
N VAL A 94 12.89 -0.71 5.39
CA VAL A 94 14.09 0.08 5.04
C VAL A 94 13.78 1.08 3.93
N GLY A 95 12.99 0.71 2.91
CA GLY A 95 12.59 1.62 1.84
C GLY A 95 11.75 2.80 2.35
N PHE A 96 10.83 2.55 3.25
CA PHE A 96 10.06 3.59 3.94
C PHE A 96 10.95 4.47 4.81
N GLY A 97 11.86 3.89 5.60
CA GLY A 97 12.81 4.62 6.44
C GLY A 97 13.73 5.54 5.64
N LEU A 98 14.32 5.05 4.55
CA LEU A 98 15.14 5.86 3.63
C LEU A 98 14.38 7.09 3.14
N THR A 99 13.11 6.92 2.74
CA THR A 99 12.26 8.04 2.31
C THR A 99 11.89 8.94 3.48
N GLY A 100 11.63 8.37 4.66
CA GLY A 100 11.32 9.09 5.89
C GLY A 100 12.44 10.05 6.35
N TYR A 101 13.71 9.68 6.14
CA TYR A 101 14.83 10.58 6.47
C TYR A 101 14.79 11.86 5.65
N LEU A 102 14.31 11.83 4.41
CA LEU A 102 14.14 13.01 3.58
C LEU A 102 13.07 13.95 4.16
N VAL A 103 11.98 13.38 4.66
CA VAL A 103 10.93 14.13 5.38
C VAL A 103 11.53 14.79 6.64
N GLY A 104 12.34 14.05 7.40
CA GLY A 104 13.01 14.60 8.59
C GLY A 104 13.90 15.81 8.30
N VAL A 105 14.57 15.85 7.13
CA VAL A 105 15.35 17.03 6.71
C VAL A 105 14.45 18.20 6.36
N GLU A 106 13.39 17.98 5.58
CA GLU A 106 12.48 19.07 5.16
C GLU A 106 11.75 19.72 6.35
N HIS A 107 11.51 18.94 7.40
CA HIS A 107 10.93 19.44 8.65
C HIS A 107 11.96 19.92 9.69
N ASN A 108 13.26 19.90 9.38
CA ASN A 108 14.37 20.25 10.28
C ASN A 108 14.41 19.43 11.58
N TRP A 109 13.92 18.18 11.57
CA TRP A 109 14.07 17.24 12.68
C TRP A 109 15.48 16.66 12.75
N ILE A 110 16.10 16.52 11.58
CA ILE A 110 17.51 16.13 11.40
C ILE A 110 18.16 17.01 10.35
N THR A 111 19.50 17.10 10.36
CA THR A 111 20.23 17.82 9.30
C THR A 111 20.33 16.96 8.03
N ARG A 112 20.53 17.62 6.88
CA ARG A 112 20.79 16.93 5.60
C ARG A 112 22.02 16.00 5.70
N GLU A 113 23.05 16.39 6.45
CA GLU A 113 24.24 15.59 6.67
C GLU A 113 23.93 14.32 7.46
N GLN A 114 23.18 14.44 8.57
CA GLN A 114 22.73 13.28 9.34
C GLN A 114 21.93 12.29 8.49
N ALA A 115 21.01 12.79 7.68
CA ALA A 115 20.24 11.98 6.74
C ALA A 115 21.15 11.30 5.72
N ARG A 116 22.09 12.06 5.11
CA ARG A 116 23.03 11.53 4.12
C ARG A 116 23.90 10.42 4.70
N ASP A 117 24.43 10.61 5.89
CA ASP A 117 25.30 9.62 6.54
C ASP A 117 24.52 8.32 6.81
N ARG A 118 23.29 8.41 7.30
CA ARG A 118 22.41 7.25 7.50
C ARG A 118 22.08 6.55 6.17
N VAL A 119 21.74 7.34 5.13
CA VAL A 119 21.50 6.82 3.77
C VAL A 119 22.74 6.15 3.21
N LEU A 120 23.93 6.73 3.34
CA LEU A 120 25.17 6.14 2.87
C LEU A 120 25.47 4.81 3.58
N ALA A 121 25.29 4.73 4.90
CA ALA A 121 25.47 3.47 5.65
C ALA A 121 24.53 2.38 5.10
N THR A 122 23.25 2.71 4.88
CA THR A 122 22.26 1.80 4.32
C THR A 122 22.61 1.35 2.90
N LEU A 123 22.94 2.29 2.01
CA LEU A 123 23.24 1.98 0.62
C LEU A 123 24.54 1.18 0.47
N HIS A 124 25.59 1.48 1.26
CA HIS A 124 26.80 0.67 1.31
C HIS A 124 26.48 -0.75 1.74
N PHE A 125 25.70 -0.92 2.82
CA PHE A 125 25.29 -2.25 3.27
C PHE A 125 24.63 -3.04 2.14
N PHE A 126 23.58 -2.51 1.50
CA PHE A 126 22.86 -3.24 0.45
C PHE A 126 23.71 -3.46 -0.81
N ARG A 127 24.58 -2.52 -1.18
CA ARG A 127 25.48 -2.67 -2.33
C ARG A 127 26.50 -3.80 -2.10
N ASP A 128 27.09 -3.85 -0.90
CA ASP A 128 28.21 -4.75 -0.59
C ASP A 128 27.76 -6.10 0.02
N ALA A 129 26.46 -6.21 0.34
CA ALA A 129 25.88 -7.42 0.90
C ALA A 129 26.10 -8.64 0.00
N PRO A 130 26.49 -9.80 0.56
CA PRO A 130 26.74 -11.00 -0.22
C PRO A 130 25.45 -11.51 -0.87
N GLN A 131 25.57 -11.85 -2.13
CA GLN A 131 24.50 -12.42 -2.93
C GLN A 131 24.91 -13.78 -3.48
N GLY A 132 23.98 -14.73 -3.47
CA GLY A 132 24.23 -16.06 -4.00
C GLY A 132 23.01 -16.98 -3.89
N PRO A 133 23.07 -18.14 -4.58
CA PRO A 133 21.98 -19.11 -4.58
C PRO A 133 21.95 -20.02 -3.34
N GLN A 134 22.94 -19.91 -2.45
CA GLN A 134 23.04 -20.75 -1.25
C GLN A 134 21.98 -20.35 -0.20
N PRO A 135 21.54 -21.30 0.64
CA PRO A 135 20.45 -21.06 1.61
C PRO A 135 20.86 -20.22 2.82
N SER A 136 22.15 -20.06 3.10
CA SER A 136 22.67 -19.34 4.26
C SER A 136 23.78 -18.37 3.89
N ASP A 137 24.12 -17.47 4.83
CA ASP A 137 25.24 -16.52 4.75
C ASP A 137 25.14 -15.49 3.62
N VAL A 138 23.97 -15.32 3.03
CA VAL A 138 23.64 -14.34 1.99
C VAL A 138 22.53 -13.41 2.42
N THR A 139 22.50 -12.23 1.80
CA THR A 139 21.46 -11.20 2.01
C THR A 139 20.45 -11.19 0.86
N GLY A 140 20.81 -11.75 -0.28
CA GLY A 140 19.97 -11.79 -1.47
C GLY A 140 20.56 -12.63 -2.60
N TYR A 141 19.90 -12.57 -3.76
CA TYR A 141 20.32 -13.22 -4.99
C TYR A 141 19.81 -12.48 -6.21
N ARG A 142 20.58 -12.40 -7.29
CA ARG A 142 20.18 -11.73 -8.55
C ARG A 142 19.76 -10.26 -8.38
N GLY A 143 20.28 -9.58 -7.36
CA GLY A 143 19.91 -8.19 -7.04
C GLY A 143 18.66 -8.06 -6.17
N PHE A 144 17.89 -9.13 -5.97
CA PHE A 144 16.80 -9.17 -5.01
C PHE A 144 17.32 -9.51 -3.61
N TYR A 145 16.53 -9.16 -2.59
CA TYR A 145 16.83 -9.39 -1.18
C TYR A 145 15.77 -10.29 -0.54
N TYR A 146 16.18 -11.00 0.52
CA TYR A 146 15.24 -11.77 1.32
C TYR A 146 14.28 -10.84 2.07
N HIS A 147 13.04 -11.27 2.23
CA HIS A 147 11.97 -10.54 2.89
C HIS A 147 12.40 -9.96 4.24
N PHE A 148 12.98 -10.85 5.08
CA PHE A 148 13.52 -10.48 6.38
C PHE A 148 15.00 -10.81 6.50
N LEU A 149 15.71 -9.91 7.19
CA LEU A 149 17.15 -10.03 7.46
C LEU A 149 17.41 -9.99 8.96
N ASP A 150 18.40 -10.73 9.43
CA ASP A 150 18.89 -10.57 10.79
C ASP A 150 19.43 -9.15 11.01
N MET A 151 19.00 -8.47 12.08
CA MET A 151 19.28 -7.06 12.34
C MET A 151 20.78 -6.71 12.46
N GLU A 152 21.61 -7.67 12.90
CA GLU A 152 23.02 -7.44 13.15
C GLU A 152 23.88 -7.87 11.96
N SER A 153 23.70 -9.11 11.51
CA SER A 153 24.50 -9.68 10.41
C SER A 153 24.01 -9.27 9.03
N GLY A 154 22.74 -8.89 8.91
CA GLY A 154 22.08 -8.60 7.62
C GLY A 154 21.91 -9.81 6.71
N ARG A 155 22.00 -11.03 7.27
CA ARG A 155 21.78 -12.26 6.49
C ARG A 155 20.30 -12.64 6.49
N ARG A 156 19.95 -13.51 5.52
CA ARG A 156 18.62 -14.12 5.44
C ARG A 156 18.17 -14.58 6.82
N PHE A 157 17.00 -14.13 7.25
CA PHE A 157 16.40 -14.59 8.49
C PHE A 157 15.69 -15.93 8.26
N GLN A 158 16.13 -16.98 8.97
CA GLN A 158 15.56 -18.34 8.88
C GLN A 158 15.40 -18.82 7.42
N HIS A 159 14.18 -19.19 7.02
CA HIS A 159 13.85 -19.76 5.72
C HIS A 159 12.94 -18.85 4.88
N VAL A 160 12.92 -17.54 5.16
CA VAL A 160 12.08 -16.59 4.39
C VAL A 160 12.46 -16.59 2.92
N GLU A 161 11.49 -16.27 2.09
CA GLU A 161 11.68 -16.14 0.64
C GLU A 161 12.53 -14.91 0.27
N LEU A 162 13.15 -14.99 -0.87
CA LEU A 162 13.63 -13.84 -1.62
C LEU A 162 12.41 -13.12 -2.17
N SER A 163 12.12 -11.92 -1.67
CA SER A 163 10.90 -11.21 -1.99
C SER A 163 11.09 -10.20 -3.13
N THR A 164 10.23 -10.28 -4.14
CA THR A 164 10.25 -9.33 -5.25
C THR A 164 9.59 -8.01 -4.89
N ILE A 165 8.54 -8.02 -4.05
CA ILE A 165 7.85 -6.79 -3.64
C ILE A 165 8.62 -6.01 -2.58
N ASP A 166 9.15 -6.68 -1.54
CA ASP A 166 9.91 -5.98 -0.49
C ASP A 166 11.18 -5.37 -1.04
N THR A 167 11.85 -6.07 -1.99
CA THR A 167 12.94 -5.47 -2.76
C THR A 167 12.48 -4.25 -3.54
N SER A 168 11.29 -4.27 -4.12
CA SER A 168 10.75 -3.13 -4.88
C SER A 168 10.45 -1.93 -3.98
N LEU A 169 9.90 -2.16 -2.79
CA LEU A 169 9.68 -1.12 -1.78
C LEU A 169 11.00 -0.50 -1.30
N LEU A 170 12.02 -1.33 -1.04
CA LEU A 170 13.38 -0.85 -0.77
C LEU A 170 13.90 0.04 -1.89
N LEU A 171 13.78 -0.41 -3.14
CA LEU A 171 14.29 0.31 -4.32
C LEU A 171 13.60 1.66 -4.53
N MET A 172 12.31 1.80 -4.19
CA MET A 172 11.63 3.09 -4.24
C MET A 172 12.24 4.08 -3.25
N GLY A 173 12.57 3.65 -2.03
CA GLY A 173 13.31 4.48 -1.07
C GLY A 173 14.73 4.83 -1.56
N VAL A 174 15.43 3.86 -2.13
CA VAL A 174 16.76 4.08 -2.74
C VAL A 174 16.69 5.13 -3.86
N LEU A 175 15.70 5.03 -4.75
CA LEU A 175 15.53 6.00 -5.84
C LEU A 175 15.02 7.37 -5.36
N ALA A 176 14.25 7.43 -4.27
CA ALA A 176 13.89 8.70 -3.63
C ALA A 176 15.14 9.42 -3.10
N CYS A 177 16.02 8.70 -2.40
CA CYS A 177 17.30 9.24 -1.94
C CYS A 177 18.19 9.71 -3.11
N ARG A 178 18.24 8.91 -4.19
CA ARG A 178 18.97 9.30 -5.42
C ARG A 178 18.54 10.65 -5.96
N GLN A 179 17.24 10.93 -5.94
CA GLN A 179 16.70 12.20 -6.45
C GLN A 179 16.87 13.36 -5.46
N TYR A 180 16.80 13.08 -4.17
CA TYR A 180 16.92 14.09 -3.13
C TYR A 180 18.36 14.60 -2.96
N PHE A 181 19.36 13.69 -2.96
CA PHE A 181 20.77 14.03 -2.86
C PHE A 181 21.36 14.41 -4.23
N ASP A 182 21.03 15.61 -4.70
CA ASP A 182 21.27 16.07 -6.07
C ASP A 182 22.43 17.07 -6.22
N ARG A 183 23.06 17.49 -5.09
CA ARG A 183 24.14 18.46 -5.11
C ARG A 183 25.43 17.90 -5.71
N ALA A 184 26.32 18.79 -6.13
CA ALA A 184 27.62 18.44 -6.71
C ALA A 184 28.64 17.89 -5.67
N GLU A 185 28.30 17.91 -4.40
CA GLU A 185 29.14 17.40 -3.30
C GLU A 185 29.47 15.91 -3.48
N SER A 186 30.65 15.49 -3.01
CA SER A 186 31.11 14.11 -3.13
C SER A 186 30.16 13.12 -2.42
N GLY A 187 29.61 13.48 -1.27
CA GLY A 187 28.65 12.63 -0.55
C GLY A 187 27.36 12.39 -1.30
N ASP A 188 26.77 13.43 -1.89
CA ASP A 188 25.56 13.32 -2.70
C ASP A 188 25.81 12.52 -3.99
N SER A 189 26.96 12.73 -4.64
CA SER A 189 27.33 11.93 -5.82
C SER A 189 27.53 10.46 -5.50
N THR A 190 28.06 10.14 -4.30
CA THR A 190 28.19 8.76 -3.82
C THR A 190 26.83 8.11 -3.58
N VAL A 191 25.86 8.85 -2.98
CA VAL A 191 24.48 8.36 -2.83
C VAL A 191 23.88 7.97 -4.18
N ARG A 192 24.02 8.85 -5.20
CA ARG A 192 23.49 8.56 -6.54
C ARG A 192 24.15 7.33 -7.19
N ALA A 193 25.47 7.21 -7.09
CA ALA A 193 26.20 6.08 -7.67
C ALA A 193 25.84 4.74 -6.99
N LEU A 194 25.72 4.72 -5.67
CA LEU A 194 25.29 3.55 -4.92
C LEU A 194 23.84 3.17 -5.25
N ALA A 195 22.94 4.12 -5.29
CA ALA A 195 21.55 3.91 -5.63
C ALA A 195 21.38 3.30 -7.03
N ASP A 196 22.08 3.87 -8.03
CA ASP A 196 22.10 3.32 -9.39
C ASP A 196 22.67 1.89 -9.40
N SER A 197 23.76 1.62 -8.71
CA SER A 197 24.39 0.29 -8.62
C SER A 197 23.45 -0.75 -8.02
N ILE A 198 22.69 -0.39 -6.97
CA ILE A 198 21.73 -1.29 -6.32
C ILE A 198 20.55 -1.59 -7.27
N TYR A 199 19.98 -0.57 -7.89
CA TYR A 199 18.84 -0.74 -8.78
C TYR A 199 19.21 -1.48 -10.09
N PHE A 200 20.36 -1.16 -10.70
CA PHE A 200 20.73 -1.70 -12.02
C PHE A 200 21.09 -3.19 -11.98
N ARG A 201 21.48 -3.74 -10.83
CA ARG A 201 21.81 -5.16 -10.73
C ARG A 201 20.62 -6.10 -10.61
N VAL A 202 19.41 -5.59 -10.42
CA VAL A 202 18.21 -6.42 -10.22
C VAL A 202 17.80 -7.10 -11.52
N ASP A 203 17.81 -8.43 -11.52
CA ASP A 203 17.48 -9.25 -12.70
C ASP A 203 15.97 -9.53 -12.76
N TRP A 204 15.22 -8.54 -13.24
CA TRP A 204 13.77 -8.64 -13.39
C TRP A 204 13.35 -9.74 -14.39
N SER A 205 14.19 -10.00 -15.41
CA SER A 205 13.94 -11.05 -16.38
C SER A 205 13.98 -12.43 -15.75
N TRP A 206 14.92 -12.65 -14.82
CA TRP A 206 14.98 -13.88 -14.01
C TRP A 206 13.73 -14.05 -13.13
N ALA A 207 13.25 -12.97 -12.50
CA ALA A 207 12.07 -13.03 -11.64
C ALA A 207 10.76 -13.36 -12.37
N ARG A 208 10.73 -13.20 -13.71
CA ARG A 208 9.62 -13.70 -14.53
C ARG A 208 9.57 -15.22 -14.63
N ASN A 209 10.69 -15.91 -14.48
CA ASN A 209 10.77 -17.36 -14.55
C ASN A 209 10.02 -17.94 -15.77
N GLY A 210 10.22 -17.35 -16.94
CA GLY A 210 9.61 -17.78 -18.20
C GLY A 210 8.13 -17.47 -18.40
N ALA A 211 7.47 -16.81 -17.45
CA ALA A 211 6.07 -16.42 -17.55
C ALA A 211 5.89 -14.91 -17.86
N PRO A 212 4.71 -14.47 -18.32
CA PRO A 212 4.45 -13.04 -18.54
C PRO A 212 4.53 -12.20 -17.25
N SER A 213 3.94 -12.66 -16.14
CA SER A 213 3.95 -11.96 -14.85
C SER A 213 5.21 -12.28 -14.05
N VAL A 214 5.48 -11.46 -13.02
CA VAL A 214 6.59 -11.64 -12.08
C VAL A 214 6.18 -12.60 -10.96
N SER A 215 7.09 -13.51 -10.52
CA SER A 215 6.89 -14.35 -9.34
C SER A 215 6.92 -13.51 -8.06
N MET A 216 6.13 -13.88 -7.05
CA MET A 216 6.16 -13.20 -5.75
C MET A 216 7.47 -13.42 -5.00
N GLY A 217 8.13 -14.57 -5.21
CA GLY A 217 9.39 -14.84 -4.52
C GLY A 217 10.08 -16.11 -4.98
N TRP A 218 11.22 -16.38 -4.34
CA TRP A 218 12.08 -17.53 -4.62
C TRP A 218 12.75 -18.04 -3.33
N HIS A 219 12.86 -19.35 -3.21
CA HIS A 219 13.62 -20.02 -2.14
C HIS A 219 14.81 -20.78 -2.74
N PRO A 220 15.99 -20.73 -2.11
CA PRO A 220 17.13 -21.52 -2.57
C PRO A 220 16.89 -23.03 -2.47
N GLU A 221 16.00 -23.45 -1.57
CA GLU A 221 15.67 -24.86 -1.31
C GLU A 221 14.68 -25.44 -2.35
N THR A 222 13.73 -24.61 -2.85
CA THR A 222 12.58 -25.09 -3.62
C THR A 222 12.37 -24.35 -4.95
N GLY A 223 13.13 -23.28 -5.20
CA GLY A 223 12.97 -22.45 -6.41
C GLY A 223 11.85 -21.40 -6.25
N PHE A 224 11.29 -20.98 -7.37
CA PHE A 224 10.22 -19.97 -7.37
C PHE A 224 8.95 -20.46 -6.70
N ILE A 225 8.36 -19.60 -5.86
CA ILE A 225 7.04 -19.86 -5.28
C ILE A 225 5.97 -19.85 -6.38
N ALA A 226 4.88 -20.58 -6.18
CA ALA A 226 3.83 -20.72 -7.19
C ALA A 226 3.05 -19.42 -7.43
N SER A 227 2.93 -18.58 -6.40
CA SER A 227 2.19 -17.32 -6.46
C SER A 227 2.91 -16.27 -7.30
N ARG A 228 2.12 -15.51 -8.04
CA ARG A 228 2.60 -14.49 -8.98
C ARG A 228 1.80 -13.21 -8.82
N TRP A 229 2.41 -12.08 -9.13
CA TRP A 229 1.73 -10.80 -9.16
C TRP A 229 0.78 -10.75 -10.36
N ILE A 230 -0.50 -10.99 -10.13
CA ILE A 230 -1.59 -10.97 -11.14
C ILE A 230 -2.85 -10.43 -10.47
N GLY A 231 -3.43 -9.38 -11.02
CA GLY A 231 -4.55 -8.68 -10.42
C GLY A 231 -4.10 -7.42 -9.68
N TYR A 232 -5.05 -6.62 -9.25
CA TYR A 232 -4.74 -5.39 -8.52
C TYR A 232 -4.27 -5.70 -7.10
N ASP A 233 -3.12 -5.17 -6.77
CA ASP A 233 -2.45 -5.29 -5.48
C ASP A 233 -1.38 -4.16 -5.36
N GLU A 234 -0.45 -4.26 -4.43
CA GLU A 234 0.62 -3.29 -4.22
C GLU A 234 1.70 -3.29 -5.32
N ALA A 235 1.71 -4.26 -6.24
CA ALA A 235 2.81 -4.49 -7.18
C ALA A 235 2.90 -3.49 -8.35
N MET A 236 2.07 -2.45 -8.44
CA MET A 236 2.23 -1.41 -9.48
C MET A 236 3.65 -0.85 -9.50
N LEU A 237 4.23 -0.55 -8.32
CA LEU A 237 5.59 -0.02 -8.22
C LEU A 237 6.65 -1.04 -8.69
N LEU A 238 6.44 -2.33 -8.42
CA LEU A 238 7.31 -3.41 -8.90
C LEU A 238 7.34 -3.42 -10.43
N TYR A 239 6.18 -3.41 -11.07
CA TYR A 239 6.10 -3.39 -12.53
C TYR A 239 6.67 -2.11 -13.13
N ALA A 240 6.44 -0.94 -12.50
CA ALA A 240 7.06 0.32 -12.93
C ALA A 240 8.60 0.25 -12.88
N LEU A 241 9.18 -0.31 -11.80
CA LEU A 241 10.62 -0.52 -11.67
C LEU A 241 11.15 -1.54 -12.69
N ALA A 242 10.47 -2.68 -12.83
CA ALA A 242 10.90 -3.75 -13.73
C ALA A 242 10.87 -3.33 -15.21
N LEU A 243 9.81 -2.63 -15.64
CA LEU A 243 9.72 -2.04 -16.99
C LEU A 243 10.73 -0.90 -17.19
N GLY A 244 11.00 -0.14 -16.13
CA GLY A 244 11.92 0.99 -16.15
C GLY A 244 13.40 0.62 -16.04
N SER A 245 13.76 -0.64 -15.77
CA SER A 245 15.14 -1.06 -15.60
C SER A 245 16.01 -0.75 -16.83
N PRO A 246 17.22 -0.20 -16.62
CA PRO A 246 18.13 0.08 -17.74
C PRO A 246 18.93 -1.16 -18.17
N THR A 247 19.01 -2.18 -17.34
CA THR A 247 19.90 -3.35 -17.51
C THR A 247 19.14 -4.64 -17.82
N HIS A 248 18.09 -4.95 -17.04
CA HIS A 248 17.33 -6.19 -17.14
C HIS A 248 15.82 -5.91 -17.21
N PRO A 249 15.33 -5.07 -18.15
CA PRO A 249 13.93 -4.72 -18.22
C PRO A 249 13.07 -5.92 -18.64
N ILE A 250 11.81 -5.90 -18.18
CA ILE A 250 10.76 -6.79 -18.71
C ILE A 250 9.97 -6.07 -19.80
N GLY A 251 9.21 -6.83 -20.61
CA GLY A 251 8.37 -6.28 -21.65
C GLY A 251 7.02 -5.78 -21.17
N ALA A 252 6.35 -4.97 -21.98
CA ALA A 252 5.01 -4.43 -21.70
C ALA A 252 3.93 -5.51 -21.53
N ASP A 253 4.16 -6.71 -22.08
CA ASP A 253 3.34 -7.90 -21.88
C ASP A 253 3.16 -8.26 -20.39
N ALA A 254 4.14 -7.93 -19.57
CA ALA A 254 4.08 -8.15 -18.12
C ALA A 254 3.03 -7.27 -17.43
N TRP A 255 2.93 -5.99 -17.82
CA TRP A 255 1.86 -5.10 -17.33
C TRP A 255 0.48 -5.59 -17.77
N GLN A 256 0.35 -6.03 -19.01
CA GLN A 256 -0.90 -6.58 -19.53
C GLN A 256 -1.32 -7.85 -18.77
N ALA A 257 -0.37 -8.74 -18.47
CA ALA A 257 -0.63 -9.95 -17.68
C ALA A 257 -1.09 -9.64 -16.26
N TRP A 258 -0.52 -8.60 -15.63
CA TRP A 258 -0.93 -8.15 -14.29
C TRP A 258 -2.34 -7.57 -14.32
N THR A 259 -2.64 -6.63 -15.23
CA THR A 259 -3.95 -5.98 -15.36
C THR A 259 -5.06 -6.93 -15.84
N ALA A 260 -4.72 -8.04 -16.49
CA ALA A 260 -5.70 -9.05 -16.91
C ALA A 260 -6.43 -9.71 -15.75
N GLY A 261 -5.85 -9.70 -14.53
CA GLY A 261 -6.48 -10.21 -13.32
C GLY A 261 -7.38 -9.20 -12.59
N TYR A 262 -7.56 -7.98 -13.11
CA TYR A 262 -8.35 -6.96 -12.44
C TYR A 262 -9.83 -7.32 -12.35
N LYS A 263 -10.40 -7.05 -11.16
CA LYS A 263 -11.84 -7.15 -10.90
C LYS A 263 -12.40 -5.74 -10.71
N TRP A 264 -13.26 -5.31 -11.62
CA TRP A 264 -13.97 -4.04 -11.53
C TRP A 264 -15.38 -4.31 -11.03
N ASP A 265 -15.70 -3.86 -9.82
CA ASP A 265 -16.97 -4.18 -9.19
C ASP A 265 -17.50 -3.02 -8.33
N LEU A 266 -18.74 -3.18 -7.83
CA LEU A 266 -19.45 -2.22 -6.99
C LEU A 266 -19.45 -2.73 -5.53
N PHE A 267 -18.81 -1.99 -4.62
CA PHE A 267 -18.79 -2.31 -3.21
C PHE A 267 -19.15 -1.08 -2.37
N HIS A 268 -20.16 -1.20 -1.53
CA HIS A 268 -20.69 -0.12 -0.67
C HIS A 268 -20.84 1.23 -1.39
N GLY A 269 -21.47 1.21 -2.58
CA GLY A 269 -21.76 2.41 -3.37
C GLY A 269 -20.59 2.97 -4.18
N GLN A 270 -19.40 2.37 -4.11
CA GLN A 270 -18.23 2.74 -4.88
C GLN A 270 -17.89 1.68 -5.92
N GLN A 271 -17.61 2.13 -7.16
CA GLN A 271 -17.19 1.25 -8.25
C GLN A 271 -15.71 1.48 -8.56
N TYR A 272 -14.87 0.44 -8.36
CA TYR A 272 -13.42 0.53 -8.48
C TYR A 272 -12.78 -0.84 -8.78
N VAL A 273 -11.49 -0.88 -9.06
CA VAL A 273 -10.73 -2.14 -9.15
C VAL A 273 -10.51 -2.68 -7.75
N MET A 274 -11.06 -3.87 -7.50
CA MET A 274 -11.11 -4.49 -6.17
C MET A 274 -9.75 -4.99 -5.70
N PHE A 275 -9.49 -4.74 -4.45
CA PHE A 275 -8.52 -5.40 -3.58
C PHE A 275 -8.98 -5.14 -2.14
N GLY A 276 -9.13 -6.19 -1.35
CA GLY A 276 -9.75 -6.08 -0.03
C GLY A 276 -8.96 -5.20 0.94
N PRO A 277 -7.68 -5.49 1.24
CA PRO A 277 -6.86 -4.68 2.16
C PRO A 277 -6.49 -3.31 1.58
N LEU A 278 -6.53 -2.24 2.40
CA LEU A 278 -6.21 -0.88 1.91
C LEU A 278 -4.74 -0.68 1.56
N PHE A 279 -3.80 -1.46 2.10
CA PHE A 279 -2.39 -1.31 1.74
C PHE A 279 -2.12 -1.47 0.24
N GLY A 280 -2.84 -2.35 -0.46
CA GLY A 280 -2.71 -2.53 -1.90
C GLY A 280 -3.13 -1.29 -2.71
N HIS A 281 -3.99 -0.44 -2.14
CA HIS A 281 -4.36 0.85 -2.69
C HIS A 281 -3.39 1.98 -2.33
N GLN A 282 -2.46 1.76 -1.38
CA GLN A 282 -1.62 2.79 -0.79
C GLN A 282 -0.15 2.67 -1.19
N TYR A 283 0.48 1.50 -1.06
CA TYR A 283 1.93 1.35 -1.12
C TYR A 283 2.56 1.89 -2.40
N SER A 284 2.03 1.54 -3.56
CA SER A 284 2.54 2.10 -4.83
C SER A 284 2.39 3.61 -4.90
N GLN A 285 1.32 4.16 -4.31
CA GLN A 285 1.02 5.59 -4.36
C GLN A 285 1.79 6.41 -3.32
N VAL A 286 2.50 5.78 -2.40
CA VAL A 286 3.47 6.47 -1.54
C VAL A 286 4.53 7.17 -2.39
N TRP A 287 5.03 6.51 -3.43
CA TRP A 287 6.12 7.02 -4.26
C TRP A 287 5.69 7.50 -5.65
N ILE A 288 4.67 6.87 -6.24
CA ILE A 288 4.21 7.18 -7.59
C ILE A 288 2.94 8.03 -7.53
N ASP A 289 3.02 9.23 -8.09
CA ASP A 289 1.85 10.10 -8.25
C ASP A 289 1.02 9.64 -9.45
N PHE A 290 -0.09 8.96 -9.18
CA PHE A 290 -1.00 8.50 -10.23
C PHE A 290 -2.07 9.51 -10.61
N ARG A 291 -2.07 10.73 -10.05
CA ARG A 291 -3.05 11.76 -10.37
C ARG A 291 -2.94 12.21 -11.82
N GLY A 292 -4.03 12.09 -12.54
CA GLY A 292 -4.15 12.55 -13.94
C GLY A 292 -3.37 11.73 -14.95
N ILE A 293 -2.70 10.62 -14.54
CA ILE A 293 -2.06 9.67 -15.47
C ILE A 293 -2.86 8.38 -15.51
N GLN A 294 -2.99 7.82 -16.70
CA GLN A 294 -3.81 6.62 -16.91
C GLN A 294 -3.10 5.64 -17.85
N ASP A 295 -3.18 4.35 -17.51
CA ASP A 295 -2.90 3.28 -18.46
C ASP A 295 -4.14 2.98 -19.33
N ALA A 296 -4.05 1.98 -20.21
CA ALA A 296 -5.16 1.61 -21.10
C ALA A 296 -6.41 1.16 -20.32
N TYR A 297 -6.21 0.43 -19.20
CA TYR A 297 -7.33 -0.06 -18.40
C TYR A 297 -8.08 1.10 -17.74
N MET A 298 -7.37 1.99 -17.03
CA MET A 298 -8.00 3.12 -16.34
C MET A 298 -8.62 4.15 -17.30
N ARG A 299 -8.03 4.35 -18.50
CA ARG A 299 -8.69 5.15 -19.55
C ARG A 299 -10.05 4.57 -19.92
N SER A 300 -10.17 3.23 -20.04
CA SER A 300 -11.45 2.58 -20.34
C SER A 300 -12.49 2.74 -19.24
N ARG A 301 -12.07 3.04 -18.00
CA ARG A 301 -12.92 3.26 -16.84
C ARG A 301 -13.19 4.74 -16.56
N GLY A 302 -12.49 5.65 -17.23
CA GLY A 302 -12.63 7.09 -17.06
C GLY A 302 -12.14 7.66 -15.74
N ILE A 303 -11.28 6.92 -15.01
CA ILE A 303 -10.65 7.35 -13.75
C ILE A 303 -9.14 7.04 -13.79
N ASP A 304 -8.39 7.59 -12.86
CA ASP A 304 -7.02 7.19 -12.59
C ASP A 304 -6.91 6.27 -11.35
N TYR A 305 -5.71 5.79 -11.03
CA TYR A 305 -5.49 4.94 -9.86
C TYR A 305 -5.63 5.70 -8.53
N PHE A 306 -5.47 7.02 -8.54
CA PHE A 306 -5.68 7.83 -7.35
C PHE A 306 -7.17 7.89 -6.99
N GLU A 307 -8.03 8.13 -7.95
CA GLU A 307 -9.49 8.07 -7.78
C GLU A 307 -9.94 6.65 -7.40
N ASN A 308 -9.31 5.61 -7.96
CA ASN A 308 -9.55 4.23 -7.58
C ASN A 308 -9.32 4.01 -6.06
N SER A 309 -8.20 4.49 -5.54
CA SER A 309 -7.86 4.38 -4.12
C SER A 309 -8.74 5.26 -3.23
N ARG A 310 -9.18 6.42 -3.72
CA ARG A 310 -10.19 7.22 -3.06
C ARG A 310 -11.49 6.44 -2.88
N ARG A 311 -11.98 5.81 -3.94
CA ARG A 311 -13.20 4.99 -3.90
C ARG A 311 -13.08 3.81 -2.96
N ALA A 312 -11.95 3.11 -2.96
CA ALA A 312 -11.68 2.05 -2.00
C ALA A 312 -11.73 2.56 -0.55
N THR A 313 -11.13 3.71 -0.27
CA THR A 313 -11.15 4.35 1.06
C THR A 313 -12.58 4.69 1.51
N LEU A 314 -13.40 5.27 0.61
CA LEU A 314 -14.80 5.58 0.88
C LEU A 314 -15.63 4.31 1.12
N ALA A 315 -15.37 3.24 0.35
CA ALA A 315 -16.03 1.95 0.50
C ALA A 315 -15.73 1.30 1.84
N HIS A 316 -14.47 1.33 2.31
CA HIS A 316 -14.09 0.83 3.63
C HIS A 316 -14.79 1.56 4.78
N ARG A 317 -14.87 2.89 4.71
CA ARG A 317 -15.66 3.66 5.68
C ARG A 317 -17.14 3.26 5.65
N ALA A 318 -17.71 3.13 4.47
CA ALA A 318 -19.12 2.73 4.33
C ALA A 318 -19.37 1.29 4.82
N TYR A 319 -18.42 0.38 4.62
CA TYR A 319 -18.44 -0.97 5.20
C TYR A 319 -18.46 -0.94 6.74
N ALA A 320 -17.58 -0.12 7.34
CA ALA A 320 -17.55 0.04 8.80
C ALA A 320 -18.85 0.66 9.36
N ILE A 321 -19.48 1.60 8.66
CA ILE A 321 -20.77 2.15 9.02
C ILE A 321 -21.87 1.07 8.96
N ALA A 322 -21.90 0.28 7.88
CA ALA A 322 -22.85 -0.83 7.73
C ALA A 322 -22.63 -1.93 8.76
N ASN A 323 -21.39 -2.15 9.15
CA ASN A 323 -20.93 -3.08 10.21
C ASN A 323 -21.64 -4.45 10.17
N PRO A 324 -21.56 -5.22 9.08
CA PRO A 324 -22.30 -6.48 8.95
C PRO A 324 -21.83 -7.52 9.97
N GLY A 325 -20.57 -7.39 10.41
CA GLY A 325 -19.99 -8.17 11.48
C GLY A 325 -20.54 -7.84 12.88
N ALA A 326 -21.18 -6.70 13.07
CA ALA A 326 -21.56 -6.17 14.38
C ALA A 326 -20.34 -6.09 15.34
N TRP A 327 -19.22 -5.59 14.84
CA TRP A 327 -18.01 -5.37 15.61
C TRP A 327 -18.13 -4.09 16.45
N ARG A 328 -17.69 -4.18 17.70
CA ARG A 328 -17.62 -2.99 18.55
C ARG A 328 -16.56 -2.01 18.01
N GLY A 329 -16.88 -0.73 18.04
CA GLY A 329 -15.96 0.34 17.62
C GLY A 329 -16.09 0.74 16.15
N TYR A 330 -16.61 -0.10 15.28
CA TYR A 330 -16.85 0.28 13.88
C TYR A 330 -17.86 1.41 13.78
N ALA A 331 -17.47 2.50 13.12
CA ALA A 331 -18.28 3.71 12.99
C ALA A 331 -17.83 4.52 11.77
N ASP A 332 -18.52 5.62 11.51
CA ASP A 332 -18.16 6.61 10.48
C ASP A 332 -16.80 7.29 10.72
N SER A 333 -16.36 7.33 11.96
CA SER A 333 -15.12 7.96 12.43
C SER A 333 -14.09 6.95 12.97
N VAL A 334 -14.38 5.65 12.98
CA VAL A 334 -13.47 4.57 13.39
C VAL A 334 -13.62 3.42 12.41
N TRP A 335 -12.66 3.29 11.51
CA TRP A 335 -12.68 2.34 10.39
C TRP A 335 -11.27 2.08 9.86
N GLY A 336 -11.12 1.04 9.06
CA GLY A 336 -9.92 0.74 8.29
C GLY A 336 -9.46 -0.69 8.48
N LEU A 337 -9.37 -1.42 7.37
CA LEU A 337 -8.86 -2.79 7.29
C LEU A 337 -7.63 -2.80 6.38
N SER A 338 -6.56 -3.38 6.90
CA SER A 338 -5.30 -3.58 6.18
C SER A 338 -4.58 -4.80 6.75
N ALA A 339 -3.46 -5.21 6.16
CA ALA A 339 -2.59 -6.18 6.81
C ALA A 339 -2.10 -5.61 8.13
N SER A 340 -2.08 -6.41 9.17
CA SER A 340 -1.65 -5.98 10.50
C SER A 340 -1.50 -7.16 11.45
N ASP A 341 -0.88 -6.92 12.57
CA ASP A 341 -0.95 -7.81 13.72
C ASP A 341 -2.39 -7.95 14.25
N GLY A 342 -2.62 -8.98 15.03
CA GLY A 342 -3.88 -9.21 15.70
C GLY A 342 -3.71 -10.03 16.98
N PRO A 343 -4.79 -10.23 17.74
CA PRO A 343 -4.70 -10.70 19.12
C PRO A 343 -4.21 -12.15 19.27
N LEU A 344 -4.71 -13.06 18.45
CA LEU A 344 -4.41 -14.50 18.57
C LEU A 344 -5.08 -15.29 17.44
N ASP A 345 -4.57 -16.49 17.15
CA ASP A 345 -5.22 -17.45 16.24
C ASP A 345 -6.15 -18.37 17.03
N SER A 346 -7.41 -17.96 17.21
CA SER A 346 -8.41 -18.76 17.94
C SER A 346 -9.85 -18.34 17.62
N ALA A 347 -10.76 -19.26 17.82
CA ALA A 347 -12.20 -19.03 17.68
C ALA A 347 -12.93 -19.19 19.01
N PHE A 348 -13.82 -18.25 19.34
CA PHE A 348 -14.70 -18.35 20.50
C PHE A 348 -16.02 -17.59 20.30
N VAL A 349 -16.95 -17.81 21.20
CA VAL A 349 -18.25 -17.13 21.15
C VAL A 349 -18.13 -15.76 21.81
N LEU A 350 -18.37 -14.71 21.04
CA LEU A 350 -18.40 -13.33 21.50
C LEU A 350 -19.75 -12.71 21.18
N ALA A 351 -20.44 -12.19 22.18
CA ALA A 351 -21.80 -11.61 22.03
C ALA A 351 -22.79 -12.58 21.31
N GLY A 352 -22.73 -13.87 21.63
CA GLY A 352 -23.61 -14.91 21.07
C GLY A 352 -23.28 -15.33 19.63
N ARG A 353 -22.16 -14.86 19.05
CA ARG A 353 -21.71 -15.24 17.71
C ARG A 353 -20.35 -15.93 17.78
N GLN A 354 -20.14 -16.98 17.00
CA GLN A 354 -18.82 -17.54 16.79
C GLN A 354 -17.96 -16.54 16.01
N ARG A 355 -16.77 -16.25 16.54
CA ARG A 355 -15.80 -15.31 15.97
C ARG A 355 -14.46 -16.02 15.83
N GLN A 356 -13.84 -15.88 14.67
CA GLN A 356 -12.47 -16.26 14.42
C GLN A 356 -11.60 -15.01 14.52
N PHE A 357 -10.50 -15.09 15.26
CA PHE A 357 -9.47 -14.05 15.35
C PHE A 357 -8.18 -14.59 14.76
N HIS A 358 -7.34 -13.70 14.29
CA HIS A 358 -6.05 -14.02 13.69
C HIS A 358 -4.94 -13.21 14.35
N THR A 359 -3.72 -13.73 14.33
CA THR A 359 -2.50 -12.97 14.59
C THR A 359 -2.20 -12.04 13.40
N TYR A 360 -1.04 -12.09 12.75
CA TYR A 360 -0.82 -11.30 11.54
C TYR A 360 -1.70 -11.81 10.39
N TRP A 361 -2.50 -10.91 9.81
CA TRP A 361 -3.43 -11.27 8.73
C TRP A 361 -3.71 -10.08 7.80
N ALA A 362 -3.91 -10.35 6.50
CA ALA A 362 -4.31 -9.36 5.52
C ALA A 362 -5.81 -9.08 5.62
N ARG A 363 -6.20 -8.26 6.58
CA ARG A 363 -7.60 -7.83 6.77
C ARG A 363 -8.04 -6.91 5.67
N GLY A 364 -9.26 -7.12 5.18
CA GLY A 364 -9.78 -6.35 4.06
C GLY A 364 -11.26 -6.59 3.81
N ALA A 365 -11.87 -5.73 3.02
CA ALA A 365 -13.26 -5.86 2.60
C ALA A 365 -13.42 -5.50 1.12
N GLY A 366 -13.98 -6.42 0.35
CA GLY A 366 -14.25 -6.29 -1.07
C GLY A 366 -15.35 -7.26 -1.51
N THR A 367 -15.71 -7.24 -2.78
CA THR A 367 -16.74 -8.16 -3.33
C THR A 367 -16.24 -9.58 -3.49
N ASP A 368 -14.92 -9.77 -3.57
CA ASP A 368 -14.29 -11.07 -3.74
C ASP A 368 -13.94 -11.74 -2.41
N GLU A 369 -13.65 -10.96 -1.39
CA GLU A 369 -13.27 -11.47 -0.08
C GLU A 369 -13.54 -10.44 1.03
N ILE A 370 -13.99 -10.93 2.18
CA ILE A 370 -14.08 -10.16 3.42
C ILE A 370 -13.27 -10.89 4.48
N ASN A 371 -12.12 -10.32 4.82
CA ASN A 371 -11.21 -10.75 5.86
C ASN A 371 -11.34 -9.79 7.05
N ASP A 372 -12.32 -10.04 7.93
CA ASP A 372 -12.69 -9.13 9.01
C ASP A 372 -12.92 -9.90 10.32
N ASP A 373 -12.03 -9.68 11.28
CA ASP A 373 -12.11 -10.20 12.65
C ASP A 373 -12.38 -9.09 13.70
N GLY A 374 -12.79 -7.91 13.24
CA GLY A 374 -13.06 -6.76 14.10
C GLY A 374 -11.82 -5.95 14.49
N THR A 375 -10.65 -6.31 13.98
CA THR A 375 -9.40 -5.56 14.19
C THR A 375 -9.34 -4.37 13.25
N ILE A 376 -9.04 -3.20 13.81
CA ILE A 376 -8.95 -1.92 13.10
C ILE A 376 -7.49 -1.49 13.04
N VAL A 377 -7.08 -0.97 11.88
CA VAL A 377 -5.68 -0.68 11.57
C VAL A 377 -5.52 0.82 11.27
N PRO A 378 -4.84 1.60 12.11
CA PRO A 378 -4.68 3.05 11.91
C PRO A 378 -4.02 3.42 10.59
N THR A 379 -3.08 2.60 10.08
CA THR A 379 -2.42 2.84 8.78
C THR A 379 -3.41 2.86 7.63
N ALA A 380 -4.53 2.13 7.72
CA ALA A 380 -5.57 2.14 6.71
C ALA A 380 -6.15 3.55 6.49
N ALA A 381 -6.37 4.31 7.57
CA ALA A 381 -6.75 5.71 7.49
C ALA A 381 -5.56 6.63 7.19
N GLY A 382 -4.40 6.41 7.84
CA GLY A 382 -3.20 7.24 7.69
C GLY A 382 -2.64 7.23 6.27
N GLY A 383 -2.49 6.05 5.68
CA GLY A 383 -2.05 5.87 4.30
C GLY A 383 -3.06 6.35 3.25
N SER A 384 -4.33 6.59 3.66
CA SER A 384 -5.39 7.10 2.78
C SER A 384 -5.58 8.61 2.85
N ILE A 385 -4.80 9.34 3.65
CA ILE A 385 -4.98 10.80 3.83
C ILE A 385 -5.03 11.57 2.51
N PRO A 386 -4.14 11.38 1.52
CA PRO A 386 -4.24 12.13 0.28
C PRO A 386 -5.47 11.80 -0.56
N PHE A 387 -5.98 10.57 -0.46
CA PHE A 387 -7.13 10.14 -1.25
C PHE A 387 -8.44 10.73 -0.74
N ALA A 388 -8.62 10.79 0.58
CA ALA A 388 -9.85 11.25 1.23
C ALA A 388 -9.55 11.95 2.57
N PRO A 389 -8.86 13.11 2.56
CA PRO A 389 -8.44 13.80 3.78
C PRO A 389 -9.63 14.18 4.68
N GLU A 390 -10.78 14.45 4.07
CA GLU A 390 -12.02 14.83 4.74
C GLU A 390 -12.61 13.73 5.65
N ILE A 391 -12.22 12.47 5.46
CA ILE A 391 -12.64 11.35 6.32
C ILE A 391 -11.47 10.71 7.06
N ALA A 392 -10.28 10.67 6.46
CA ALA A 392 -9.10 9.99 7.02
C ALA A 392 -8.52 10.76 8.22
N ILE A 393 -8.36 12.07 8.12
CA ILE A 393 -7.85 12.90 9.23
C ILE A 393 -8.80 12.89 10.44
N PRO A 394 -10.11 13.13 10.27
CA PRO A 394 -11.06 12.99 11.37
C PRO A 394 -11.09 11.60 12.00
N ALA A 395 -10.89 10.53 11.22
CA ALA A 395 -10.85 9.16 11.74
C ALA A 395 -9.66 8.96 12.70
N LEU A 396 -8.44 9.33 12.29
CA LEU A 396 -7.27 9.26 13.17
C LEU A 396 -7.44 10.10 14.44
N MET A 397 -8.00 11.30 14.32
CA MET A 397 -8.29 12.15 15.48
C MET A 397 -9.33 11.53 16.42
N ALA A 398 -10.35 10.86 15.87
CA ALA A 398 -11.37 10.16 16.64
C ALA A 398 -10.78 8.94 17.37
N MET A 399 -10.00 8.14 16.67
CA MET A 399 -9.28 6.99 17.25
C MET A 399 -8.41 7.43 18.44
N ARG A 400 -7.57 8.46 18.26
CA ARG A 400 -6.76 9.00 19.35
C ARG A 400 -7.59 9.51 20.52
N ARG A 401 -8.66 10.27 20.26
CA ARG A 401 -9.54 10.81 21.32
C ARG A 401 -10.24 9.70 22.10
N GLN A 402 -10.68 8.64 21.40
CA GLN A 402 -11.48 7.56 21.99
C GLN A 402 -10.63 6.58 22.78
N TYR A 403 -9.42 6.26 22.30
CA TYR A 403 -8.59 5.19 22.83
C TYR A 403 -7.32 5.69 23.54
N GLY A 404 -6.99 6.98 23.43
CA GLY A 404 -5.93 7.65 24.18
C GLY A 404 -4.58 6.94 24.08
N ASP A 405 -3.91 6.82 25.23
CA ASP A 405 -2.56 6.23 25.33
C ASP A 405 -2.53 4.71 25.11
N ALA A 406 -3.70 4.05 25.07
CA ALA A 406 -3.75 2.64 24.70
C ALA A 406 -3.39 2.41 23.23
N LEU A 407 -3.73 3.39 22.38
CA LEU A 407 -3.55 3.33 20.93
C LEU A 407 -2.45 4.25 20.40
N PHE A 408 -2.12 5.34 21.09
CA PHE A 408 -1.23 6.40 20.59
C PHE A 408 -0.15 6.75 21.60
N GLY A 409 1.07 6.26 21.35
CA GLY A 409 2.22 6.37 22.25
C GLY A 409 3.34 7.29 21.74
N ARG A 410 4.58 6.97 22.18
CA ARG A 410 5.81 7.70 21.81
C ARG A 410 6.00 7.82 20.30
N TYR A 411 5.76 6.75 19.57
CA TYR A 411 5.99 6.66 18.13
C TYR A 411 4.70 6.81 17.29
N GLY A 412 3.66 7.41 17.85
CA GLY A 412 2.38 7.57 17.18
C GLY A 412 1.44 6.39 17.44
N PHE A 413 0.69 5.98 16.43
CA PHE A 413 -0.25 4.87 16.52
C PHE A 413 0.48 3.53 16.57
N VAL A 414 0.08 2.65 17.52
CA VAL A 414 0.45 1.24 17.45
C VAL A 414 -0.22 0.59 16.24
N ASP A 415 0.22 -0.60 15.87
CA ASP A 415 -0.15 -1.24 14.62
C ASP A 415 -1.65 -1.46 14.48
N ALA A 416 -2.29 -2.09 15.46
CA ALA A 416 -3.69 -2.46 15.39
C ALA A 416 -4.39 -2.46 16.75
N PHE A 417 -5.73 -2.49 16.72
CA PHE A 417 -6.55 -2.62 17.92
C PHE A 417 -7.90 -3.30 17.61
N ASN A 418 -8.49 -3.96 18.62
CA ASN A 418 -9.79 -4.61 18.48
C ASN A 418 -10.69 -4.30 19.67
N PRO A 419 -11.61 -3.34 19.54
CA PRO A 419 -12.49 -2.94 20.65
C PRO A 419 -13.50 -4.03 21.09
N SER A 420 -13.69 -5.09 20.29
CA SER A 420 -14.60 -6.18 20.62
C SER A 420 -14.01 -7.15 21.64
N LEU A 421 -12.68 -7.18 21.79
CA LEU A 421 -11.97 -8.12 22.66
C LEU A 421 -11.69 -7.50 24.02
N THR A 422 -12.66 -7.55 24.93
CA THR A 422 -12.62 -6.80 26.20
C THR A 422 -12.39 -7.65 27.44
N ASP A 423 -12.39 -8.99 27.33
CA ASP A 423 -12.19 -9.90 28.46
C ASP A 423 -10.69 -10.00 28.80
N PRO A 424 -10.23 -9.44 29.93
CA PRO A 424 -8.82 -9.43 30.29
C PRO A 424 -8.30 -10.83 30.72
N SER A 425 -9.18 -11.81 30.89
CA SER A 425 -8.79 -13.19 31.21
C SER A 425 -8.31 -13.97 29.97
N LEU A 426 -8.59 -13.45 28.76
CA LEU A 426 -8.14 -14.08 27.53
C LEU A 426 -6.63 -13.93 27.37
N HIS A 427 -5.95 -15.03 27.13
CA HIS A 427 -4.55 -15.03 26.78
C HIS A 427 -4.40 -14.63 25.30
N VAL A 428 -3.74 -13.52 25.03
CA VAL A 428 -3.44 -13.05 23.68
C VAL A 428 -2.00 -13.39 23.30
N SER A 429 -1.75 -13.65 22.01
CA SER A 429 -0.41 -13.99 21.48
C SER A 429 0.52 -12.81 21.50
N GLN A 430 -0.03 -11.61 21.29
CA GLN A 430 0.68 -10.33 21.34
C GLN A 430 -0.26 -9.20 21.73
N GLY A 431 0.29 -8.04 22.05
CA GLY A 431 -0.50 -6.93 22.53
C GLY A 431 -1.02 -7.14 23.95
N ARG A 432 -2.05 -6.39 24.30
CA ARG A 432 -2.71 -6.43 25.62
C ARG A 432 -4.19 -6.11 25.52
N ILE A 433 -4.99 -6.66 26.43
CA ILE A 433 -6.39 -6.24 26.60
C ILE A 433 -6.46 -5.16 27.68
N VAL A 434 -6.98 -3.99 27.30
CA VAL A 434 -7.26 -2.88 28.20
C VAL A 434 -8.73 -2.94 28.61
N SER A 435 -8.99 -3.10 29.91
CA SER A 435 -10.34 -3.25 30.44
C SER A 435 -11.28 -2.15 29.95
N GLY A 436 -12.43 -2.55 29.42
CA GLY A 436 -13.45 -1.63 28.89
C GLY A 436 -13.15 -1.04 27.50
N LEU A 437 -11.90 -1.05 27.03
CA LEU A 437 -11.52 -0.51 25.72
C LEU A 437 -11.38 -1.58 24.64
N GLY A 438 -10.70 -2.69 24.93
CA GLY A 438 -10.46 -3.77 23.97
C GLY A 438 -9.00 -4.22 23.96
N TRP A 439 -8.65 -5.00 22.94
CA TRP A 439 -7.27 -5.38 22.64
C TRP A 439 -6.54 -4.27 21.88
N PHE A 440 -5.27 -4.05 22.22
CA PHE A 440 -4.36 -3.13 21.53
C PHE A 440 -3.03 -3.82 21.34
N ASP A 441 -2.45 -3.66 20.18
CA ASP A 441 -1.08 -4.08 19.95
C ASP A 441 -0.11 -3.27 20.83
N ASN A 442 1.07 -3.82 21.06
CA ASN A 442 2.18 -3.15 21.72
C ASN A 442 3.19 -2.59 20.71
N ASP A 443 3.19 -3.15 19.52
CA ASP A 443 4.18 -2.90 18.49
C ASP A 443 3.73 -1.85 17.46
N HIS A 444 4.74 -1.27 16.83
CA HIS A 444 4.65 -0.46 15.63
C HIS A 444 5.36 -1.25 14.52
N LEU A 445 4.71 -1.54 13.42
CA LEU A 445 5.29 -2.24 12.29
C LEU A 445 5.84 -1.25 11.27
N GLY A 446 7.08 -1.45 10.80
CA GLY A 446 7.73 -0.50 9.89
C GLY A 446 7.00 -0.31 8.57
N ILE A 447 6.43 -1.40 8.05
CA ILE A 447 5.66 -1.37 6.80
C ILE A 447 4.35 -0.56 6.92
N ASP A 448 3.81 -0.42 8.13
CA ASP A 448 2.59 0.34 8.43
C ASP A 448 2.87 1.78 8.85
N GLN A 449 3.98 2.01 9.57
CA GLN A 449 4.42 3.36 9.91
C GLN A 449 4.83 4.17 8.66
N GLY A 450 5.39 3.51 7.65
CA GLY A 450 5.81 4.13 6.40
C GLY A 450 4.71 4.90 5.68
N PRO A 451 3.58 4.26 5.33
CA PRO A 451 2.45 4.94 4.70
C PRO A 451 1.90 6.10 5.52
N ILE A 452 1.81 5.98 6.85
CA ILE A 452 1.37 7.09 7.71
C ILE A 452 2.29 8.30 7.52
N LEU A 453 3.60 8.12 7.69
CA LEU A 453 4.60 9.19 7.59
C LEU A 453 4.58 9.87 6.21
N LEU A 454 4.65 9.05 5.16
CA LEU A 454 4.92 9.55 3.81
C LEU A 454 3.67 10.06 3.10
N MET A 455 2.48 9.52 3.41
CA MET A 455 1.24 10.03 2.83
C MET A 455 0.76 11.31 3.52
N ILE A 456 1.09 11.53 4.80
CA ILE A 456 0.94 12.86 5.42
C ILE A 456 1.82 13.86 4.68
N GLU A 457 3.08 13.51 4.39
CA GLU A 457 4.00 14.38 3.65
C GLU A 457 3.50 14.70 2.24
N ASN A 458 3.05 13.67 1.51
CA ASN A 458 2.51 13.86 0.17
C ASN A 458 1.27 14.76 0.15
N GLN A 459 0.39 14.64 1.14
CA GLN A 459 -0.78 15.53 1.28
C GLN A 459 -0.37 17.00 1.53
N ARG A 460 0.74 17.21 2.24
CA ARG A 460 1.17 18.55 2.68
C ARG A 460 2.05 19.26 1.65
N THR A 461 3.01 18.55 1.08
CA THR A 461 4.09 19.14 0.27
C THR A 461 4.33 18.47 -1.06
N GLU A 462 3.77 17.27 -1.28
CA GLU A 462 4.06 16.39 -2.42
C GLU A 462 5.55 16.00 -2.54
N LEU A 463 6.33 16.06 -1.48
CA LEU A 463 7.78 15.87 -1.54
C LEU A 463 8.15 14.58 -2.27
N VAL A 464 7.61 13.44 -1.82
CA VAL A 464 7.97 12.13 -2.39
C VAL A 464 7.53 12.03 -3.85
N TRP A 465 6.32 12.49 -4.15
CA TRP A 465 5.79 12.51 -5.51
C TRP A 465 6.63 13.40 -6.44
N ARG A 466 7.06 14.59 -6.00
CA ARG A 466 7.94 15.48 -6.80
C ARG A 466 9.27 14.82 -7.13
N LEU A 467 9.88 14.13 -6.14
CA LEU A 467 11.13 13.40 -6.34
C LEU A 467 10.97 12.31 -7.39
N LEU A 468 9.93 11.47 -7.25
CA LEU A 468 9.78 10.33 -8.15
C LEU A 468 9.23 10.70 -9.53
N ARG A 469 8.45 11.78 -9.68
CA ARG A 469 8.12 12.35 -10.99
C ARG A 469 9.37 12.80 -11.77
N ALA A 470 10.44 13.19 -11.08
CA ALA A 470 11.71 13.55 -11.70
C ALA A 470 12.62 12.33 -11.98
N ASN A 471 12.28 11.14 -11.48
CA ASN A 471 13.12 9.95 -11.68
C ASN A 471 12.94 9.35 -13.08
N PRO A 472 14.02 9.26 -13.91
CA PRO A 472 13.91 8.82 -15.31
C PRO A 472 13.53 7.33 -15.42
N HIS A 473 13.85 6.51 -14.43
CA HIS A 473 13.54 5.08 -14.45
C HIS A 473 12.06 4.82 -14.18
N VAL A 474 11.49 5.51 -13.18
CA VAL A 474 10.05 5.45 -12.87
C VAL A 474 9.24 5.98 -14.06
N THR A 475 9.60 7.13 -14.60
CA THR A 475 8.97 7.72 -15.80
C THR A 475 9.00 6.73 -16.98
N ARG A 476 10.16 6.15 -17.29
CA ARG A 476 10.30 5.16 -18.37
C ARG A 476 9.44 3.92 -18.13
N GLY A 477 9.38 3.44 -16.89
CA GLY A 477 8.56 2.28 -16.53
C GLY A 477 7.07 2.52 -16.75
N LEU A 478 6.57 3.67 -16.30
CA LEU A 478 5.19 4.09 -16.52
C LEU A 478 4.87 4.26 -18.01
N CYS A 479 5.76 4.87 -18.77
CA CYS A 479 5.59 5.00 -20.23
C CYS A 479 5.51 3.64 -20.91
N ARG A 480 6.36 2.67 -20.54
CA ARG A 480 6.35 1.30 -21.08
C ARG A 480 5.13 0.49 -20.63
N ALA A 481 4.57 0.79 -19.48
CA ALA A 481 3.29 0.26 -19.03
C ALA A 481 2.08 0.87 -19.77
N GLY A 482 2.32 1.88 -20.63
CA GLY A 482 1.28 2.54 -21.43
C GLY A 482 0.55 3.66 -20.70
N PHE A 483 1.13 4.21 -19.63
CA PHE A 483 0.59 5.41 -18.99
C PHE A 483 0.81 6.66 -19.85
N SER A 484 -0.16 7.56 -19.79
CA SER A 484 -0.12 8.86 -20.45
C SER A 484 -1.01 9.87 -19.71
N GLY A 485 -0.92 11.13 -20.09
CA GLY A 485 -1.67 12.23 -19.50
C GLY A 485 -0.94 12.90 -18.32
N GLY A 486 -1.59 13.86 -17.67
CA GLY A 486 -1.09 14.54 -16.49
C GLY A 486 0.38 14.97 -16.61
N TRP A 487 1.14 14.72 -15.55
CA TRP A 487 2.57 15.07 -15.50
C TRP A 487 3.47 14.26 -16.44
N LEU A 488 2.98 13.15 -17.03
CA LEU A 488 3.70 12.36 -18.05
C LEU A 488 3.60 12.94 -19.46
N SER A 489 2.73 13.94 -19.69
CA SER A 489 2.56 14.55 -21.02
C SER A 489 3.89 15.07 -21.56
N GLY A 490 4.25 14.63 -22.77
CA GLY A 490 5.52 14.97 -23.42
C GLY A 490 6.77 14.26 -22.89
N ARG A 491 6.64 13.31 -21.95
CA ARG A 491 7.77 12.58 -21.36
C ARG A 491 7.90 11.12 -21.86
N CYS A 492 6.86 10.59 -22.49
CA CYS A 492 6.84 9.23 -23.04
C CYS A 492 7.15 9.28 -24.56
N SER A 493 8.39 9.58 -24.90
CA SER A 493 8.88 9.54 -26.29
C SER A 493 9.74 8.30 -26.52
#